data_35f738761ca4c8753ff13aa667d0937d
#
_entry.id   35f738761ca4c8753ff13aa667d0937d
#
_cell.length_a   1.000
_cell.length_b   1.000
_cell.length_c   1.000
_cell.angle_alpha   90.00
_cell.angle_beta   90.00
_cell.angle_gamma   90.00
#
_symmetry.space_group_name_H-M   'P 1'
#
loop_
_entity.id
_entity.type
_entity.pdbx_description
1 polymer ?
#
loop_
_entity_poly.entity_id
_entity_poly.type
_entity_poly.pdbx_seq_one_letter_code
_entity_poly.pdbx_strand_id
1 'polypeptide(L)'
;GNVGIGTSSPGYKLQVNGGSSNNNNDANTIVATGTNHVRLKVHTPTTGGFRASLVLSSDEAITSTGNEVSISTTGSDEMQFATGGSERARIDSSGNLLVNTTSQQSAGTLSVVATSGNVAATLKAADNGVNVVRSWMATTSGTRYHIAFGDGTSFTERGVISTNGSTTTYGTGSDYRLKENVQTMSGALARVAQMRPVTWTWKESQVSGEGFIAHELQAVVPDAVVGEKDAVDENGKPIYQNVDASFVVATLTAAIQEQQQMIETLQAEVALLKGAA
;
A
#
# COMPACT_ATOMS: atom_id res chain seq x y z
N GLY A 1 -48.30 -5.23 32.34
CA GLY A 1 -47.60 -4.14 32.98
C GLY A 1 -46.17 -3.99 32.48
N ASN A 2 -45.53 -2.88 32.75
CA ASN A 2 -44.12 -2.64 32.48
C ASN A 2 -43.29 -3.09 33.69
N VAL A 3 -42.06 -3.52 33.45
CA VAL A 3 -41.11 -3.91 34.50
C VAL A 3 -40.06 -2.80 34.63
N GLY A 4 -39.94 -2.21 35.80
CA GLY A 4 -38.93 -1.24 36.15
C GLY A 4 -37.96 -1.84 37.19
N ILE A 5 -36.67 -1.67 36.98
CA ILE A 5 -35.61 -1.93 37.93
C ILE A 5 -34.94 -0.60 38.21
N GLY A 6 -34.97 -0.14 39.44
CA GLY A 6 -34.46 1.20 39.78
C GLY A 6 -35.37 2.37 39.36
N THR A 7 -36.61 2.11 38.94
CA THR A 7 -37.63 3.11 38.62
C THR A 7 -39.03 2.59 38.99
N SER A 8 -39.85 3.42 39.60
CA SER A 8 -41.25 3.17 39.90
C SER A 8 -42.23 3.51 38.79
N SER A 9 -41.77 4.22 37.75
CA SER A 9 -42.55 4.67 36.62
C SER A 9 -41.88 4.34 35.26
N PRO A 10 -41.82 3.03 34.92
CA PRO A 10 -41.14 2.61 33.68
C PRO A 10 -41.95 3.03 32.45
N GLY A 11 -41.32 3.84 31.56
CA GLY A 11 -41.88 4.24 30.28
C GLY A 11 -41.84 3.13 29.20
N TYR A 12 -41.12 2.05 29.44
CA TYR A 12 -40.92 0.93 28.51
C TYR A 12 -41.27 -0.41 29.15
N LYS A 13 -41.51 -1.47 28.36
CA LYS A 13 -41.84 -2.83 28.84
C LYS A 13 -40.85 -3.37 29.84
N LEU A 14 -39.56 -3.13 29.61
CA LEU A 14 -38.51 -3.34 30.62
C LEU A 14 -37.64 -2.06 30.61
N GLN A 15 -37.52 -1.47 31.78
CA GLN A 15 -36.65 -0.33 31.98
C GLN A 15 -35.76 -0.58 33.19
N VAL A 16 -34.45 -0.51 32.99
CA VAL A 16 -33.46 -0.59 34.08
C VAL A 16 -32.83 0.79 34.19
N ASN A 17 -33.05 1.46 35.33
CA ASN A 17 -32.42 2.72 35.65
C ASN A 17 -31.38 2.51 36.75
N GLY A 18 -30.14 2.80 36.48
CA GLY A 18 -29.10 2.96 37.47
C GLY A 18 -29.28 4.28 38.20
N GLY A 19 -28.92 4.32 39.48
CA GLY A 19 -28.88 5.55 40.25
C GLY A 19 -27.82 6.52 39.65
N SER A 20 -28.04 7.81 39.69
CA SER A 20 -27.01 8.79 39.40
C SER A 20 -25.95 8.74 40.49
N SER A 21 -24.82 8.10 40.29
CA SER A 21 -23.66 8.25 41.15
C SER A 21 -22.54 8.93 40.36
N ASN A 22 -22.01 10.00 40.95
CA ASN A 22 -20.88 10.73 40.38
C ASN A 22 -19.53 9.98 40.49
N ASN A 23 -19.59 8.68 40.74
CA ASN A 23 -18.41 7.81 40.75
C ASN A 23 -18.53 6.82 39.58
N ASN A 24 -17.50 6.71 38.80
CA ASN A 24 -17.31 5.84 37.62
C ASN A 24 -17.60 4.33 37.84
N ASN A 25 -18.56 3.97 38.67
CA ASN A 25 -19.04 2.63 38.93
C ASN A 25 -20.51 2.51 38.48
N ASP A 26 -20.66 2.11 37.34
CA ASP A 26 -21.73 1.72 36.49
C ASP A 26 -23.01 1.23 37.08
N ALA A 27 -23.97 2.09 36.95
CA ALA A 27 -25.27 1.87 37.49
C ALA A 27 -26.19 1.00 36.62
N ASN A 28 -25.87 0.74 35.36
CA ASN A 28 -26.75 -0.02 34.44
C ASN A 28 -26.00 -1.11 33.67
N THR A 29 -25.46 -2.09 34.40
CA THR A 29 -24.80 -3.22 33.77
C THR A 29 -25.74 -4.38 33.60
N ILE A 30 -25.97 -4.83 32.36
CA ILE A 30 -26.56 -6.15 32.10
C ILE A 30 -25.42 -7.16 32.08
N VAL A 31 -25.21 -7.84 33.23
CA VAL A 31 -24.21 -8.87 33.34
C VAL A 31 -24.87 -10.22 33.10
N ALA A 32 -24.41 -10.96 32.13
CA ALA A 32 -24.73 -12.36 31.95
C ALA A 32 -23.46 -13.17 32.16
N THR A 33 -23.48 -14.04 33.20
CA THR A 33 -22.39 -14.94 33.57
C THR A 33 -22.76 -16.37 33.28
N GLY A 34 -21.86 -17.12 32.66
CA GLY A 34 -22.08 -18.54 32.37
C GLY A 34 -20.79 -19.25 31.98
N THR A 35 -20.77 -20.55 32.10
CA THR A 35 -19.64 -21.41 31.75
C THR A 35 -19.52 -21.67 30.23
N ASN A 36 -20.58 -21.31 29.48
CA ASN A 36 -20.66 -21.48 28.04
C ASN A 36 -20.86 -20.09 27.34
N HIS A 37 -21.73 -19.99 26.34
CA HIS A 37 -21.92 -18.74 25.61
C HIS A 37 -22.93 -17.81 26.27
N VAL A 38 -22.55 -16.57 26.51
CA VAL A 38 -23.45 -15.47 26.86
C VAL A 38 -23.75 -14.67 25.61
N ARG A 39 -25.05 -14.41 25.33
CA ARG A 39 -25.47 -13.66 24.14
C ARG A 39 -26.46 -12.58 24.52
N LEU A 40 -26.18 -11.32 24.09
CA LEU A 40 -27.20 -10.31 23.94
C LEU A 40 -27.78 -10.43 22.52
N LYS A 41 -29.05 -10.85 22.40
CA LYS A 41 -29.74 -10.92 21.12
C LYS A 41 -30.73 -9.76 21.00
N VAL A 42 -30.49 -8.84 20.09
CA VAL A 42 -31.48 -7.85 19.66
C VAL A 42 -32.12 -8.38 18.38
N HIS A 43 -33.43 -8.68 18.45
CA HIS A 43 -34.15 -9.35 17.36
C HIS A 43 -35.46 -8.61 17.06
N THR A 44 -35.71 -8.33 15.80
CA THR A 44 -37.02 -7.89 15.31
C THR A 44 -37.66 -9.00 14.46
N PRO A 45 -38.96 -9.21 14.55
CA PRO A 45 -39.67 -10.12 13.64
C PRO A 45 -39.49 -9.66 12.18
N THR A 46 -39.38 -10.60 11.27
CA THR A 46 -39.02 -10.39 9.85
C THR A 46 -40.07 -9.74 8.97
N THR A 47 -41.19 -9.33 9.50
CA THR A 47 -42.27 -8.69 8.74
C THR A 47 -42.49 -7.27 9.20
N GLY A 48 -42.07 -6.29 8.39
CA GLY A 48 -42.46 -4.90 8.60
C GLY A 48 -41.38 -3.83 8.71
N GLY A 49 -40.22 -3.98 8.08
CA GLY A 49 -39.25 -2.86 7.89
C GLY A 49 -38.60 -2.29 9.17
N PHE A 50 -38.70 -2.98 10.30
CA PHE A 50 -38.10 -2.57 11.56
C PHE A 50 -36.61 -2.96 11.63
N ARG A 51 -35.81 -2.11 12.26
CA ARG A 51 -34.38 -2.36 12.49
C ARG A 51 -34.13 -2.74 13.94
N ALA A 52 -33.39 -3.80 14.19
CA ALA A 52 -32.76 -4.03 15.47
C ALA A 52 -31.42 -3.29 15.47
N SER A 53 -31.14 -2.47 16.47
CA SER A 53 -29.90 -1.74 16.59
C SER A 53 -29.30 -1.90 17.98
N LEU A 54 -27.97 -2.02 18.06
CA LEU A 54 -27.20 -1.73 19.25
C LEU A 54 -26.78 -0.26 19.11
N VAL A 55 -27.32 0.61 19.93
CA VAL A 55 -26.93 2.01 19.95
C VAL A 55 -25.88 2.18 21.03
N LEU A 56 -24.68 2.52 20.63
CA LEU A 56 -23.62 2.98 21.50
C LEU A 56 -23.64 4.51 21.43
N SER A 57 -24.21 5.16 22.42
CA SER A 57 -24.16 6.61 22.56
C SER A 57 -23.27 6.94 23.73
N SER A 58 -22.35 7.88 23.58
CA SER A 58 -21.46 8.22 24.65
C SER A 58 -21.32 9.72 24.81
N ASP A 59 -21.61 10.16 25.99
CA ASP A 59 -20.98 11.35 26.56
C ASP A 59 -19.64 10.97 27.24
N GLU A 60 -19.30 9.67 27.28
CA GLU A 60 -18.07 9.15 27.88
C GLU A 60 -17.46 8.04 27.04
N ALA A 61 -16.13 8.05 26.91
CA ALA A 61 -15.39 7.01 26.22
C ALA A 61 -15.47 5.68 26.98
N ILE A 62 -15.85 4.60 26.29
CA ILE A 62 -15.68 3.24 26.83
C ILE A 62 -14.19 2.94 26.74
N THR A 63 -13.48 3.08 27.84
CA THR A 63 -12.05 2.70 27.92
C THR A 63 -11.93 1.26 28.33
N SER A 64 -11.34 0.44 27.47
CA SER A 64 -10.95 -0.92 27.81
C SER A 64 -9.70 -0.87 28.70
N THR A 65 -9.79 -1.40 29.90
CA THR A 65 -8.63 -1.58 30.79
C THR A 65 -8.29 -3.07 30.88
N GLY A 66 -7.12 -3.45 30.37
CA GLY A 66 -6.65 -4.85 30.47
C GLY A 66 -6.82 -5.67 29.18
N ASN A 67 -7.17 -6.96 29.31
CA ASN A 67 -7.25 -7.93 28.21
C ASN A 67 -8.58 -7.93 27.45
N GLU A 68 -9.26 -6.81 27.39
CA GLU A 68 -10.61 -6.73 26.81
C GLU A 68 -10.56 -6.37 25.32
N VAL A 69 -11.61 -6.80 24.61
CA VAL A 69 -11.93 -6.35 23.25
C VAL A 69 -13.12 -5.41 23.36
N SER A 70 -12.99 -4.20 22.85
CA SER A 70 -14.07 -3.21 22.89
C SER A 70 -14.40 -2.65 21.51
N ILE A 71 -15.68 -2.31 21.33
CA ILE A 71 -16.17 -1.41 20.29
C ILE A 71 -16.78 -0.23 21.02
N SER A 72 -16.25 0.95 20.82
CA SER A 72 -16.62 2.16 21.56
C SER A 72 -16.75 3.38 20.65
N THR A 73 -17.35 4.44 21.20
CA THR A 73 -17.34 5.77 20.60
C THR A 73 -16.55 6.71 21.51
N THR A 74 -15.86 7.70 20.94
CA THR A 74 -15.00 8.62 21.70
C THR A 74 -15.59 10.03 21.84
N GLY A 75 -16.91 10.18 21.73
CA GLY A 75 -17.58 11.48 21.82
C GLY A 75 -17.46 12.38 20.59
N SER A 76 -16.84 11.88 19.51
CA SER A 76 -16.54 12.64 18.29
C SER A 76 -17.15 11.99 17.04
N ASP A 77 -18.28 11.31 17.15
CA ASP A 77 -18.94 10.57 16.05
C ASP A 77 -18.03 9.51 15.39
N GLU A 78 -17.17 8.87 16.18
CA GLU A 78 -16.22 7.84 15.75
C GLU A 78 -16.62 6.47 16.27
N MET A 79 -16.29 5.41 15.53
CA MET A 79 -16.38 4.02 16.00
C MET A 79 -14.97 3.46 16.16
N GLN A 80 -14.60 3.06 17.37
CA GLN A 80 -13.27 2.58 17.72
C GLN A 80 -13.28 1.09 18.03
N PHE A 81 -12.27 0.37 17.56
CA PHE A 81 -11.98 -1.03 17.87
C PHE A 81 -10.67 -1.10 18.66
N ALA A 82 -10.72 -1.68 19.87
CA ALA A 82 -9.55 -1.78 20.71
C ALA A 82 -9.35 -3.21 21.24
N THR A 83 -8.09 -3.59 21.50
CA THR A 83 -7.70 -4.83 22.16
C THR A 83 -6.56 -4.56 23.14
N GLY A 84 -6.64 -5.13 24.34
CA GLY A 84 -5.60 -4.97 25.36
C GLY A 84 -5.36 -3.51 25.74
N GLY A 85 -6.43 -2.72 25.83
CA GLY A 85 -6.35 -1.29 26.14
C GLY A 85 -5.78 -0.38 25.03
N SER A 86 -5.50 -0.94 23.85
CA SER A 86 -4.93 -0.20 22.73
C SER A 86 -5.87 -0.20 21.53
N GLU A 87 -6.06 0.95 20.92
CA GLU A 87 -6.79 1.08 19.66
C GLU A 87 -6.08 0.33 18.54
N ARG A 88 -6.84 -0.40 17.72
CA ARG A 88 -6.35 -1.14 16.54
C ARG A 88 -6.92 -0.60 15.25
N ALA A 89 -8.16 -0.12 15.29
CA ALA A 89 -8.81 0.50 14.13
C ALA A 89 -9.92 1.45 14.57
N ARG A 90 -10.28 2.39 13.71
CA ARG A 90 -11.48 3.24 13.86
C ARG A 90 -12.15 3.54 12.53
N ILE A 91 -13.42 3.91 12.61
CA ILE A 91 -14.09 4.74 11.59
C ILE A 91 -14.17 6.13 12.19
N ASP A 92 -13.50 7.11 11.57
CA ASP A 92 -13.48 8.48 12.06
C ASP A 92 -14.79 9.24 11.74
N SER A 93 -14.93 10.44 12.26
CA SER A 93 -16.12 11.29 12.05
C SER A 93 -16.38 11.69 10.60
N SER A 94 -15.41 11.54 9.72
CA SER A 94 -15.52 11.73 8.27
C SER A 94 -15.86 10.44 7.51
N GLY A 95 -15.99 9.30 8.20
CA GLY A 95 -16.29 7.99 7.63
C GLY A 95 -15.09 7.25 7.07
N ASN A 96 -13.85 7.65 7.41
CA ASN A 96 -12.63 6.96 6.96
C ASN A 96 -12.32 5.77 7.87
N LEU A 97 -11.96 4.63 7.30
CA LEU A 97 -11.45 3.48 8.03
C LEU A 97 -9.94 3.60 8.23
N LEU A 98 -9.53 3.72 9.47
CA LEU A 98 -8.14 3.86 9.89
C LEU A 98 -7.72 2.60 10.65
N VAL A 99 -6.61 1.98 10.26
CA VAL A 99 -6.05 0.78 10.90
C VAL A 99 -4.64 1.09 11.38
N ASN A 100 -4.42 0.91 12.68
CA ASN A 100 -3.15 1.19 13.36
C ASN A 100 -2.67 2.66 13.19
N THR A 101 -3.60 3.58 13.02
CA THR A 101 -3.38 5.03 12.97
C THR A 101 -4.63 5.75 13.46
N THR A 102 -4.47 6.94 14.02
CA THR A 102 -5.56 7.80 14.49
C THR A 102 -5.83 8.98 13.55
N SER A 103 -5.05 9.08 12.47
CA SER A 103 -5.19 10.15 11.48
C SER A 103 -5.22 9.59 10.07
N GLN A 104 -6.04 10.21 9.22
CA GLN A 104 -6.12 9.93 7.80
C GLN A 104 -4.76 10.18 7.13
N GLN A 105 -4.32 9.24 6.30
CA GLN A 105 -3.08 9.36 5.53
C GLN A 105 -3.39 9.86 4.11
N SER A 106 -2.82 10.99 3.74
CA SER A 106 -2.90 11.54 2.37
C SER A 106 -4.32 11.57 1.76
N ALA A 107 -5.33 11.97 2.54
CA ALA A 107 -6.73 12.01 2.15
C ALA A 107 -7.34 10.65 1.71
N GLY A 108 -6.74 9.53 2.12
CA GLY A 108 -7.27 8.20 1.84
C GLY A 108 -8.44 7.80 2.73
N THR A 109 -9.54 7.33 2.16
CA THR A 109 -10.71 6.83 2.90
C THR A 109 -10.41 5.54 3.68
N LEU A 110 -9.43 4.76 3.23
CA LEU A 110 -8.84 3.65 3.96
C LEU A 110 -7.36 3.94 4.20
N SER A 111 -6.95 4.01 5.45
CA SER A 111 -5.55 4.19 5.85
C SER A 111 -5.09 3.02 6.71
N VAL A 112 -4.07 2.30 6.25
CA VAL A 112 -3.46 1.18 6.99
C VAL A 112 -1.98 1.50 7.20
N VAL A 113 -1.56 1.59 8.46
CA VAL A 113 -0.18 1.92 8.82
C VAL A 113 0.47 0.71 9.50
N ALA A 114 1.57 0.22 8.91
CA ALA A 114 2.37 -0.83 9.50
C ALA A 114 3.31 -0.26 10.58
N THR A 115 3.56 -1.05 11.62
CA THR A 115 4.70 -0.80 12.51
C THR A 115 5.99 -1.25 11.83
N SER A 116 7.13 -0.72 12.29
CA SER A 116 8.45 -1.10 11.77
C SER A 116 8.63 -2.62 11.67
N GLY A 117 9.18 -3.09 10.57
CA GLY A 117 9.41 -4.51 10.28
C GLY A 117 8.19 -5.29 9.79
N ASN A 118 7.02 -4.67 9.66
CA ASN A 118 5.80 -5.35 9.24
C ASN A 118 5.28 -4.85 7.89
N VAL A 119 4.54 -5.71 7.19
CA VAL A 119 3.81 -5.36 5.98
C VAL A 119 2.44 -4.79 6.37
N ALA A 120 2.04 -3.66 5.79
CA ALA A 120 0.76 -3.03 6.09
C ALA A 120 -0.45 -3.88 5.67
N ALA A 121 -0.38 -4.55 4.53
CA ALA A 121 -1.43 -5.43 4.04
C ALA A 121 -0.85 -6.55 3.18
N THR A 122 -1.36 -7.78 3.36
CA THR A 122 -1.10 -8.92 2.50
C THR A 122 -2.40 -9.33 1.84
N LEU A 123 -2.42 -9.33 0.50
CA LEU A 123 -3.56 -9.73 -0.31
C LEU A 123 -3.19 -11.02 -1.04
N LYS A 124 -4.01 -12.07 -0.91
CA LYS A 124 -3.75 -13.38 -1.50
C LYS A 124 -4.99 -13.89 -2.22
N ALA A 125 -4.84 -14.28 -3.49
CA ALA A 125 -5.85 -15.04 -4.20
C ALA A 125 -5.61 -16.55 -4.02
N ALA A 126 -6.67 -17.34 -3.97
CA ALA A 126 -6.59 -18.79 -3.84
C ALA A 126 -6.37 -19.47 -5.22
N ASP A 127 -6.88 -18.86 -6.30
CA ASP A 127 -6.95 -19.45 -7.61
C ASP A 127 -6.16 -18.63 -8.65
N ASN A 128 -5.77 -19.31 -9.75
CA ASN A 128 -5.18 -18.68 -10.93
C ASN A 128 -6.24 -17.92 -11.73
N GLY A 129 -5.81 -16.91 -12.50
CA GLY A 129 -6.67 -16.15 -13.40
C GLY A 129 -7.55 -15.10 -12.73
N VAL A 130 -7.41 -14.87 -11.42
CA VAL A 130 -8.12 -13.83 -10.66
C VAL A 130 -7.20 -12.67 -10.30
N ASN A 131 -7.77 -11.46 -10.22
CA ASN A 131 -7.02 -10.29 -9.75
C ASN A 131 -7.07 -10.21 -8.23
N VAL A 132 -5.92 -10.14 -7.57
CA VAL A 132 -5.82 -9.86 -6.13
C VAL A 132 -6.17 -8.40 -5.83
N VAL A 133 -5.73 -7.48 -6.68
CA VAL A 133 -6.06 -6.06 -6.64
C VAL A 133 -6.53 -5.62 -8.01
N ARG A 134 -7.70 -5.00 -8.07
CA ARG A 134 -8.20 -4.34 -9.26
C ARG A 134 -8.41 -2.86 -8.95
N SER A 135 -7.61 -2.00 -9.57
CA SER A 135 -7.81 -0.55 -9.54
C SER A 135 -8.63 -0.13 -10.75
N TRP A 136 -9.75 0.53 -10.51
CA TRP A 136 -10.66 0.97 -11.57
C TRP A 136 -11.19 2.37 -11.27
N MET A 137 -11.22 3.21 -12.30
CA MET A 137 -11.81 4.54 -12.24
C MET A 137 -12.94 4.65 -13.28
N ALA A 138 -14.05 5.27 -12.89
CA ALA A 138 -15.26 5.38 -13.71
C ALA A 138 -15.12 6.39 -14.86
N THR A 139 -14.10 7.24 -14.86
CA THR A 139 -13.84 8.23 -15.91
C THR A 139 -13.19 7.60 -17.15
N THR A 140 -13.55 8.07 -18.34
CA THR A 140 -13.06 7.54 -19.61
C THR A 140 -12.05 8.47 -20.32
N SER A 141 -11.80 9.67 -19.78
CA SER A 141 -10.88 10.66 -20.35
C SER A 141 -9.85 11.16 -19.35
N GLY A 142 -8.74 11.67 -19.85
CA GLY A 142 -7.62 12.17 -19.06
C GLY A 142 -6.72 11.07 -18.48
N THR A 143 -5.67 11.47 -17.79
CA THR A 143 -4.77 10.56 -17.08
C THR A 143 -5.39 10.13 -15.76
N ARG A 144 -5.37 8.83 -15.48
CA ARG A 144 -5.88 8.21 -14.27
C ARG A 144 -4.76 7.51 -13.54
N TYR A 145 -4.50 7.91 -12.30
CA TYR A 145 -3.45 7.36 -11.46
C TYR A 145 -4.02 6.21 -10.62
N HIS A 146 -3.49 5.02 -10.77
CA HIS A 146 -3.96 3.80 -10.10
C HIS A 146 -3.14 3.44 -8.86
N ILE A 147 -1.83 3.63 -8.92
CA ILE A 147 -0.91 3.43 -7.81
C ILE A 147 0.11 4.56 -7.86
N ALA A 148 0.37 5.19 -6.74
CA ALA A 148 1.46 6.13 -6.57
C ALA A 148 2.47 5.55 -5.59
N PHE A 149 3.74 5.64 -5.94
CA PHE A 149 4.88 5.27 -5.11
C PHE A 149 5.52 6.56 -4.59
N GLY A 150 5.80 6.61 -3.30
CA GLY A 150 6.39 7.78 -2.70
C GLY A 150 7.06 7.47 -1.37
N ASP A 151 7.80 8.43 -0.86
CA ASP A 151 8.53 8.38 0.39
C ASP A 151 8.45 9.72 1.16
N GLY A 152 9.15 9.78 2.30
CA GLY A 152 9.26 10.98 3.13
C GLY A 152 8.22 11.03 4.26
N THR A 153 8.39 11.97 5.16
CA THR A 153 7.46 12.25 6.28
C THR A 153 6.13 12.84 5.80
N SER A 154 6.17 13.56 4.67
CA SER A 154 5.01 13.91 3.85
C SER A 154 5.17 13.18 2.53
N PHE A 155 4.10 12.57 2.02
CA PHE A 155 4.17 11.79 0.78
C PHE A 155 4.76 12.62 -0.36
N THR A 156 5.94 12.22 -0.82
CA THR A 156 6.60 12.78 -2.02
C THR A 156 6.55 11.71 -3.10
N GLU A 157 5.79 11.97 -4.16
CA GLU A 157 5.64 11.03 -5.27
C GLU A 157 6.97 10.81 -5.99
N ARG A 158 7.31 9.54 -6.23
CA ARG A 158 8.51 9.10 -6.97
C ARG A 158 8.16 8.41 -8.28
N GLY A 159 6.98 7.81 -8.35
CA GLY A 159 6.50 7.13 -9.54
C GLY A 159 5.05 6.75 -9.45
N VAL A 160 4.47 6.39 -10.59
CA VAL A 160 3.05 6.06 -10.71
C VAL A 160 2.81 4.91 -11.66
N ILE A 161 1.70 4.20 -11.45
CA ILE A 161 1.05 3.40 -12.49
C ILE A 161 -0.22 4.14 -12.89
N SER A 162 -0.32 4.52 -14.15
CA SER A 162 -1.44 5.31 -14.67
C SER A 162 -1.97 4.77 -16.01
N THR A 163 -3.18 5.18 -16.37
CA THR A 163 -3.77 4.90 -17.69
C THR A 163 -4.32 6.17 -18.30
N ASN A 164 -4.41 6.22 -19.63
CA ASN A 164 -5.00 7.33 -20.39
C ASN A 164 -6.23 6.94 -21.22
N GLY A 165 -6.78 5.75 -20.97
CA GLY A 165 -7.92 5.18 -21.74
C GLY A 165 -7.51 4.14 -22.77
N SER A 166 -6.24 4.12 -23.19
CA SER A 166 -5.73 3.18 -24.20
C SER A 166 -4.48 2.42 -23.74
N THR A 167 -3.63 3.07 -22.94
CA THR A 167 -2.34 2.53 -22.53
C THR A 167 -2.15 2.61 -21.01
N THR A 168 -1.35 1.69 -20.49
CA THR A 168 -0.84 1.75 -19.12
C THR A 168 0.60 2.28 -19.15
N THR A 169 0.88 3.24 -18.28
CA THR A 169 2.20 3.82 -18.10
C THR A 169 2.75 3.41 -16.73
N TYR A 170 3.98 2.93 -16.71
CA TYR A 170 4.80 2.72 -15.51
C TYR A 170 5.82 3.86 -15.48
N GLY A 171 5.51 4.92 -14.74
CA GLY A 171 6.27 6.16 -14.76
C GLY A 171 7.14 6.32 -13.53
N THR A 172 8.38 6.75 -13.73
CA THR A 172 9.27 7.29 -12.70
C THR A 172 9.40 8.79 -12.87
N GLY A 173 9.53 9.53 -11.76
CA GLY A 173 9.68 10.98 -11.77
C GLY A 173 10.92 11.41 -12.57
N SER A 174 10.73 12.22 -13.61
CA SER A 174 11.81 12.69 -14.49
C SER A 174 11.64 14.16 -14.91
N ASP A 175 10.93 14.95 -14.10
CA ASP A 175 10.77 16.38 -14.33
C ASP A 175 12.14 17.08 -14.21
N TYR A 176 12.42 18.03 -15.12
CA TYR A 176 13.68 18.76 -15.12
C TYR A 176 13.94 19.55 -13.83
N ARG A 177 12.88 19.98 -13.13
CA ARG A 177 12.95 20.70 -11.85
C ARG A 177 13.50 19.86 -10.70
N LEU A 178 13.54 18.54 -10.87
CA LEU A 178 14.09 17.57 -9.90
C LEU A 178 15.57 17.27 -10.19
N LYS A 179 16.17 17.88 -11.23
CA LYS A 179 17.51 17.55 -11.72
C LYS A 179 18.38 18.79 -11.78
N GLU A 180 19.62 18.61 -11.43
CA GLU A 180 20.66 19.66 -11.56
C GLU A 180 21.88 19.08 -12.26
N ASN A 181 22.80 19.94 -12.71
CA ASN A 181 24.06 19.56 -13.35
C ASN A 181 23.87 18.60 -14.54
N VAL A 182 22.83 18.82 -15.35
CA VAL A 182 22.53 17.98 -16.51
C VAL A 182 23.64 18.10 -17.54
N GLN A 183 24.29 16.98 -17.88
CA GLN A 183 25.37 16.88 -18.85
C GLN A 183 25.02 15.84 -19.93
N THR A 184 25.55 16.06 -21.15
CA THR A 184 25.45 15.06 -22.20
C THR A 184 26.26 13.82 -21.81
N MET A 185 25.67 12.64 -21.98
CA MET A 185 26.34 11.36 -21.70
C MET A 185 27.42 11.10 -22.76
N SER A 186 28.59 10.65 -22.32
CA SER A 186 29.71 10.25 -23.19
C SER A 186 30.33 8.94 -22.70
N GLY A 187 31.07 8.26 -23.60
CA GLY A 187 31.69 6.96 -23.29
C GLY A 187 30.68 5.80 -23.18
N ALA A 188 29.52 5.97 -23.75
CA ALA A 188 28.43 5.00 -23.67
C ALA A 188 28.73 3.70 -24.41
N LEU A 189 29.41 3.76 -25.55
CA LEU A 189 29.88 2.56 -26.28
C LEU A 189 30.80 1.69 -25.41
N ALA A 190 31.75 2.32 -24.71
CA ALA A 190 32.66 1.61 -23.81
C ALA A 190 31.92 0.97 -22.62
N ARG A 191 30.86 1.60 -22.12
CA ARG A 191 29.98 1.02 -21.09
C ARG A 191 29.19 -0.15 -21.61
N VAL A 192 28.57 -0.01 -22.79
CA VAL A 192 27.81 -1.11 -23.44
C VAL A 192 28.69 -2.33 -23.70
N ALA A 193 29.94 -2.12 -24.13
CA ALA A 193 30.91 -3.20 -24.35
C ALA A 193 31.25 -4.02 -23.08
N GLN A 194 31.00 -3.47 -21.88
CA GLN A 194 31.19 -4.16 -20.61
C GLN A 194 29.95 -4.92 -20.15
N MET A 195 28.78 -4.63 -20.72
CA MET A 195 27.56 -5.35 -20.42
C MET A 195 27.62 -6.75 -21.03
N ARG A 196 27.13 -7.73 -20.30
CA ARG A 196 27.10 -9.12 -20.76
C ARG A 196 25.64 -9.64 -20.88
N PRO A 197 24.99 -9.48 -22.03
CA PRO A 197 23.72 -10.13 -22.29
C PRO A 197 23.89 -11.65 -22.26
N VAL A 198 22.96 -12.34 -21.60
CA VAL A 198 23.01 -13.79 -21.43
C VAL A 198 21.66 -14.43 -21.61
N THR A 199 21.65 -15.72 -21.92
CA THR A 199 20.47 -16.58 -21.80
C THR A 199 20.64 -17.53 -20.63
N TRP A 200 19.53 -17.95 -20.00
CA TRP A 200 19.52 -18.89 -18.89
C TRP A 200 18.29 -19.77 -18.90
N THR A 201 18.28 -20.77 -18.03
CA THR A 201 17.08 -21.54 -17.67
C THR A 201 16.77 -21.29 -16.19
N TRP A 202 15.53 -20.92 -15.88
CA TRP A 202 15.07 -20.76 -14.52
C TRP A 202 15.09 -22.10 -13.79
N LYS A 203 15.75 -22.18 -12.63
CA LYS A 203 15.93 -23.44 -11.88
C LYS A 203 14.62 -24.08 -11.47
N GLU A 204 13.63 -23.30 -11.08
CA GLU A 204 12.36 -23.79 -10.55
C GLU A 204 11.41 -24.22 -11.69
N SER A 205 11.18 -23.32 -12.65
CA SER A 205 10.20 -23.54 -13.73
C SER A 205 10.73 -24.23 -14.96
N GLN A 206 12.06 -24.35 -15.10
CA GLN A 206 12.76 -24.88 -16.31
C GLN A 206 12.43 -24.08 -17.59
N VAL A 207 11.95 -22.86 -17.46
CA VAL A 207 11.66 -21.94 -18.57
C VAL A 207 12.93 -21.18 -18.94
N SER A 208 13.20 -21.02 -20.25
CA SER A 208 14.30 -20.19 -20.74
C SER A 208 14.03 -18.69 -20.55
N GLY A 209 15.08 -17.93 -20.34
CA GLY A 209 15.05 -16.48 -20.23
C GLY A 209 16.29 -15.85 -20.86
N GLU A 210 16.25 -14.54 -21.07
CA GLU A 210 17.36 -13.73 -21.56
C GLU A 210 17.42 -12.39 -20.86
N GLY A 211 18.60 -11.77 -20.79
CA GLY A 211 18.81 -10.46 -20.15
C GLY A 211 20.20 -10.36 -19.53
N PHE A 212 20.24 -9.89 -18.28
CA PHE A 212 21.49 -9.64 -17.56
C PHE A 212 21.49 -10.33 -16.20
N ILE A 213 22.68 -10.69 -15.73
CA ILE A 213 22.89 -11.09 -14.33
C ILE A 213 23.04 -9.81 -13.49
N ALA A 214 22.23 -9.68 -12.44
CA ALA A 214 22.08 -8.45 -11.68
C ALA A 214 23.42 -7.86 -11.19
N HIS A 215 24.25 -8.61 -10.48
CA HIS A 215 25.51 -8.08 -9.96
C HIS A 215 26.56 -7.74 -11.04
N GLU A 216 26.47 -8.37 -12.23
CA GLU A 216 27.34 -8.02 -13.36
C GLU A 216 26.89 -6.69 -13.98
N LEU A 217 25.58 -6.50 -14.16
CA LEU A 217 25.02 -5.24 -14.65
C LEU A 217 25.25 -4.11 -13.66
N GLN A 218 25.15 -4.37 -12.35
CA GLN A 218 25.37 -3.40 -11.29
C GLN A 218 26.76 -2.74 -11.36
N ALA A 219 27.77 -3.49 -11.77
CA ALA A 219 29.12 -2.97 -11.93
C ALA A 219 29.23 -1.93 -13.07
N VAL A 220 28.31 -1.95 -14.04
CA VAL A 220 28.32 -1.08 -15.24
C VAL A 220 27.25 0.01 -15.15
N VAL A 221 26.05 -0.34 -14.70
CA VAL A 221 24.88 0.55 -14.52
C VAL A 221 24.29 0.30 -13.14
N PRO A 222 24.87 0.91 -12.09
CA PRO A 222 24.45 0.67 -10.71
C PRO A 222 22.96 0.92 -10.48
N ASP A 223 22.42 1.99 -11.07
CA ASP A 223 21.01 2.39 -10.91
C ASP A 223 20.01 1.40 -11.53
N ALA A 224 20.48 0.50 -12.39
CA ALA A 224 19.64 -0.55 -12.98
C ALA A 224 19.39 -1.73 -12.02
N VAL A 225 19.98 -1.76 -10.84
CA VAL A 225 19.92 -2.92 -9.95
C VAL A 225 19.57 -2.51 -8.53
N VAL A 226 18.62 -3.21 -7.95
CA VAL A 226 18.23 -3.05 -6.54
C VAL A 226 18.62 -4.30 -5.77
N GLY A 227 19.22 -4.11 -4.60
CA GLY A 227 19.66 -5.17 -3.70
C GLY A 227 21.16 -5.45 -3.81
N GLU A 228 21.65 -6.22 -2.85
CA GLU A 228 23.06 -6.58 -2.73
C GLU A 228 23.29 -8.04 -3.17
N LYS A 229 24.46 -8.29 -3.79
CA LYS A 229 24.88 -9.65 -4.15
C LYS A 229 25.00 -10.52 -2.90
N ASP A 230 24.44 -11.74 -2.97
CA ASP A 230 24.48 -12.75 -1.91
C ASP A 230 23.84 -12.30 -0.56
N ALA A 231 22.96 -11.29 -0.59
CA ALA A 231 22.23 -10.85 0.59
C ALA A 231 21.31 -11.94 1.15
N VAL A 232 21.20 -11.99 2.47
CA VAL A 232 20.30 -12.89 3.20
C VAL A 232 19.54 -12.12 4.28
N ASP A 233 18.35 -12.62 4.64
CA ASP A 233 17.58 -12.11 5.76
C ASP A 233 18.16 -12.60 7.12
N GLU A 234 17.51 -12.21 8.21
CA GLU A 234 17.88 -12.59 9.59
C GLU A 234 17.87 -14.11 9.85
N ASN A 235 17.17 -14.88 9.00
CA ASN A 235 17.05 -16.32 9.06
C ASN A 235 17.98 -17.04 8.06
N GLY A 236 18.85 -16.30 7.36
CA GLY A 236 19.76 -16.83 6.36
C GLY A 236 19.10 -17.16 5.02
N LYS A 237 17.86 -16.71 4.78
CA LYS A 237 17.16 -16.91 3.51
C LYS A 237 17.64 -15.87 2.49
N PRO A 238 17.92 -16.29 1.23
CA PRO A 238 18.37 -15.37 0.19
C PRO A 238 17.39 -14.20 -0.07
N ILE A 239 17.94 -13.00 -0.13
CA ILE A 239 17.29 -11.79 -0.64
C ILE A 239 17.84 -11.56 -2.05
N TYR A 240 16.99 -11.72 -3.06
CA TYR A 240 17.43 -11.66 -4.45
C TYR A 240 17.50 -10.22 -4.97
N GLN A 241 18.53 -9.95 -5.78
CA GLN A 241 18.63 -8.70 -6.53
C GLN A 241 17.56 -8.62 -7.64
N ASN A 242 17.14 -7.42 -7.99
CA ASN A 242 16.22 -7.13 -9.08
C ASN A 242 16.87 -6.21 -10.10
N VAL A 243 16.53 -6.38 -11.37
CA VAL A 243 16.99 -5.54 -12.49
C VAL A 243 15.83 -4.74 -13.05
N ASP A 244 16.04 -3.44 -13.20
CA ASP A 244 15.20 -2.56 -14.02
C ASP A 244 15.95 -2.17 -15.28
N ALA A 245 15.63 -2.82 -16.39
CA ALA A 245 16.29 -2.59 -17.67
C ALA A 245 15.99 -1.20 -18.26
N SER A 246 15.02 -0.45 -17.75
CA SER A 246 14.71 0.91 -18.25
C SER A 246 15.90 1.87 -18.06
N PHE A 247 16.71 1.69 -17.03
CA PHE A 247 17.93 2.46 -16.78
C PHE A 247 19.03 2.23 -17.84
N VAL A 248 18.97 1.13 -18.58
CA VAL A 248 19.93 0.83 -19.65
C VAL A 248 19.60 1.62 -20.93
N VAL A 249 18.35 2.02 -21.14
CA VAL A 249 17.88 2.66 -22.37
C VAL A 249 18.65 3.94 -22.70
N ALA A 250 18.90 4.81 -21.72
CA ALA A 250 19.67 6.05 -21.95
C ALA A 250 21.11 5.76 -22.38
N THR A 251 21.76 4.75 -21.76
CA THR A 251 23.11 4.32 -22.12
C THR A 251 23.16 3.73 -23.54
N LEU A 252 22.17 2.91 -23.91
CA LEU A 252 22.06 2.36 -25.25
C LEU A 252 21.81 3.46 -26.29
N THR A 253 20.96 4.44 -25.99
CA THR A 253 20.70 5.57 -26.87
C THR A 253 21.97 6.37 -27.13
N ALA A 254 22.71 6.72 -26.08
CA ALA A 254 23.97 7.43 -26.20
C ALA A 254 25.02 6.61 -26.99
N ALA A 255 25.11 5.31 -26.75
CA ALA A 255 26.03 4.42 -27.48
C ALA A 255 25.70 4.35 -28.97
N ILE A 256 24.42 4.30 -29.36
CA ILE A 256 23.98 4.34 -30.75
C ILE A 256 24.37 5.69 -31.38
N GLN A 257 24.21 6.81 -30.66
CA GLN A 257 24.60 8.14 -31.15
C GLN A 257 26.12 8.23 -31.36
N GLU A 258 26.94 7.72 -30.41
CA GLU A 258 28.39 7.66 -30.58
C GLU A 258 28.78 6.77 -31.79
N GLN A 259 28.14 5.62 -31.97
CA GLN A 259 28.35 4.71 -33.07
C GLN A 259 27.98 5.38 -34.41
N GLN A 260 26.86 6.10 -34.48
CA GLN A 260 26.45 6.84 -35.68
C GLN A 260 27.51 7.90 -36.08
N GLN A 261 28.04 8.63 -35.11
CA GLN A 261 29.10 9.61 -35.35
C GLN A 261 30.37 8.96 -35.94
N MET A 262 30.75 7.78 -35.41
CA MET A 262 31.88 7.02 -35.95
C MET A 262 31.63 6.58 -37.41
N ILE A 263 30.41 6.13 -37.72
CA ILE A 263 30.03 5.71 -39.08
C ILE A 263 30.12 6.91 -40.03
N GLU A 264 29.62 8.09 -39.65
CA GLU A 264 29.69 9.32 -40.48
C GLU A 264 31.12 9.73 -40.71
N THR A 265 31.99 9.65 -39.71
CA THR A 265 33.42 9.92 -39.84
C THR A 265 34.08 8.95 -40.82
N LEU A 266 33.84 7.64 -40.68
CA LEU A 266 34.39 6.63 -41.60
C LEU A 266 33.86 6.78 -43.02
N GLN A 267 32.61 7.17 -43.24
CA GLN A 267 32.04 7.47 -44.54
C GLN A 267 32.73 8.63 -45.21
N ALA A 268 33.02 9.71 -44.46
CA ALA A 268 33.74 10.86 -44.97
C ALA A 268 35.19 10.50 -45.35
N GLU A 269 35.88 9.72 -44.52
CA GLU A 269 37.23 9.24 -44.82
C GLU A 269 37.25 8.35 -46.07
N VAL A 270 36.32 7.44 -46.23
CA VAL A 270 36.19 6.59 -47.43
C VAL A 270 35.89 7.41 -48.66
N ALA A 271 35.05 8.46 -48.56
CA ALA A 271 34.77 9.36 -49.67
C ALA A 271 36.01 10.13 -50.11
N LEU A 272 36.81 10.62 -49.16
CA LEU A 272 38.08 11.27 -49.44
C LEU A 272 39.08 10.33 -50.15
N LEU A 273 39.22 9.10 -49.67
CA LEU A 273 40.11 8.12 -50.26
C LEU A 273 39.68 7.74 -51.70
N LYS A 274 38.39 7.64 -51.98
CA LYS A 274 37.86 7.34 -53.31
C LYS A 274 37.98 8.56 -54.27
N GLY A 275 37.93 9.80 -53.75
CA GLY A 275 38.10 10.99 -54.55
C GLY A 275 39.57 11.36 -54.84
N ALA A 276 40.52 10.71 -54.15
CA ALA A 276 41.95 10.88 -54.32
C ALA A 276 42.59 9.80 -55.27
N ALA A 277 41.79 8.82 -55.69
CA ALA A 277 42.16 7.80 -56.66
C ALA A 277 41.62 8.14 -58.06
#